data_40bc8ff64bc50b12c4c6d669933b625a
#
_entry.id   40bc8ff64bc50b12c4c6d669933b625a
#
_cell.length_a   1.000
_cell.length_b   1.000
_cell.length_c   1.000
_cell.angle_alpha   90.00
_cell.angle_beta   90.00
_cell.angle_gamma   90.00
#
_symmetry.space_group_name_H-M   'P 1'
#
loop_
_entity.id
_entity.type
_entity.pdbx_description
1 polymer ?
#
loop_
_entity_poly.entity_id
_entity_poly.type
_entity_poly.pdbx_seq_one_letter_code
_entity_poly.pdbx_strand_id
1 'polypeptide(L)'
;MNENYFEHFKIGKSCVSNTNPEDAIAKIETAVKNGLNAYVCVTNMRMVRYANRNENENYLKIMNNSYMNLPDGTPLVWCGRLWGLKKIQCTSGPKLFQALLKKTDNGIKHYLLGDTDETLDKIVKKYTTQYKSNIVGAFSPPFIDVDDFNYKKLAEKINKSNADIVWVSMRAPKQDFFSKKISPLLENKICISVGRGFRIASGDVKEAPEKLQKFG
;
A
#
# COMPACT_ATOMS: atom_id res chain seq x y z
N MET A 1 18.94 -9.96 -5.55
CA MET A 1 19.62 -8.73 -6.00
C MET A 1 18.71 -7.57 -5.64
N ASN A 2 19.04 -6.85 -4.55
CA ASN A 2 18.30 -5.64 -4.19
C ASN A 2 19.04 -4.47 -4.82
N GLU A 3 18.81 -4.21 -6.08
CA GLU A 3 19.04 -2.89 -6.62
C GLU A 3 17.99 -2.00 -5.95
N ASN A 4 18.43 -1.10 -5.07
CA ASN A 4 17.56 -0.11 -4.47
C ASN A 4 17.06 0.80 -5.59
N TYR A 5 15.88 0.51 -6.11
CA TYR A 5 15.26 1.24 -7.22
C TYR A 5 15.04 2.73 -6.92
N PHE A 6 15.14 3.13 -5.61
CA PHE A 6 14.83 4.50 -5.20
C PHE A 6 15.71 4.95 -4.05
N GLU A 7 15.97 6.26 -4.00
CA GLU A 7 16.62 6.89 -2.85
C GLU A 7 15.82 6.61 -1.57
N HIS A 8 16.49 6.17 -0.53
CA HIS A 8 15.91 5.88 0.77
C HIS A 8 16.82 6.37 1.90
N PHE A 9 16.24 6.54 3.07
CA PHE A 9 16.98 6.82 4.30
C PHE A 9 16.66 5.78 5.36
N LYS A 10 17.52 5.68 6.37
CA LYS A 10 17.36 4.70 7.44
C LYS A 10 16.91 5.34 8.74
N ILE A 11 15.96 4.68 9.41
CA ILE A 11 15.60 4.92 10.80
C ILE A 11 15.88 3.63 11.55
N GLY A 12 16.98 3.59 12.30
CA GLY A 12 17.53 2.33 12.81
C GLY A 12 17.93 1.42 11.66
N LYS A 13 17.37 0.20 11.62
CA LYS A 13 17.59 -0.79 10.55
C LYS A 13 16.57 -0.68 9.40
N SER A 14 15.51 0.13 9.56
CA SER A 14 14.41 0.25 8.59
C SER A 14 14.74 1.23 7.48
N CYS A 15 14.61 0.81 6.22
CA CYS A 15 14.70 1.66 5.04
C CYS A 15 13.35 2.32 4.75
N VAL A 16 13.31 3.63 4.59
CA VAL A 16 12.11 4.41 4.22
C VAL A 16 12.39 5.17 2.94
N SER A 17 11.47 5.15 1.98
CA SER A 17 11.64 5.80 0.68
C SER A 17 11.64 7.32 0.81
N ASN A 18 12.60 7.99 0.16
CA ASN A 18 12.61 9.43 -0.02
C ASN A 18 11.65 9.79 -1.17
N THR A 19 10.41 10.08 -0.85
CA THR A 19 9.36 10.31 -1.84
C THR A 19 8.31 11.30 -1.35
N ASN A 20 7.46 11.73 -2.25
CA ASN A 20 6.23 12.49 -2.01
C ASN A 20 5.06 11.82 -2.74
N PRO A 21 3.81 12.25 -2.53
CA PRO A 21 2.65 11.61 -3.14
C PRO A 21 2.70 11.53 -4.67
N GLU A 22 3.10 12.59 -5.33
CA GLU A 22 3.18 12.68 -6.80
C GLU A 22 4.26 11.74 -7.35
N ASP A 23 5.44 11.73 -6.74
CA ASP A 23 6.55 10.84 -7.11
C ASP A 23 6.18 9.37 -6.87
N ALA A 24 5.51 9.05 -5.76
CA ALA A 24 5.04 7.69 -5.48
C ALA A 24 4.03 7.21 -6.53
N ILE A 25 3.06 8.05 -6.92
CA ILE A 25 2.09 7.73 -7.96
C ILE A 25 2.81 7.48 -9.29
N ALA A 26 3.70 8.38 -9.72
CA ALA A 26 4.42 8.24 -10.98
C ALA A 26 5.27 6.96 -11.04
N LYS A 27 5.92 6.57 -9.92
CA LYS A 27 6.69 5.34 -9.81
C LYS A 27 5.82 4.09 -9.87
N ILE A 28 4.63 4.11 -9.23
CA ILE A 28 3.66 3.01 -9.31
C ILE A 28 3.15 2.86 -10.74
N GLU A 29 2.77 3.95 -11.41
CA GLU A 29 2.32 3.93 -12.80
C GLU A 29 3.40 3.38 -13.74
N THR A 30 4.64 3.78 -13.54
CA THR A 30 5.79 3.26 -14.30
C THR A 30 5.99 1.75 -14.05
N ALA A 31 5.87 1.31 -12.80
CA ALA A 31 5.99 -0.10 -12.45
C ALA A 31 4.88 -0.95 -13.08
N VAL A 32 3.64 -0.45 -13.08
CA VAL A 32 2.50 -1.08 -13.78
C VAL A 32 2.76 -1.16 -15.27
N LYS A 33 3.16 -0.07 -15.90
CA LYS A 33 3.45 -0.02 -17.35
C LYS A 33 4.55 -1.00 -17.76
N ASN A 34 5.53 -1.22 -16.88
CA ASN A 34 6.63 -2.15 -17.12
C ASN A 34 6.29 -3.61 -16.74
N GLY A 35 5.07 -3.90 -16.33
CA GLY A 35 4.64 -5.24 -15.92
C GLY A 35 5.40 -5.77 -14.70
N LEU A 36 5.80 -4.89 -13.78
CA LEU A 36 6.57 -5.29 -12.61
C LEU A 36 5.69 -6.05 -11.61
N ASN A 37 6.23 -7.14 -11.08
CA ASN A 37 5.66 -7.86 -9.95
C ASN A 37 6.31 -7.39 -8.64
N ALA A 38 5.56 -6.68 -7.80
CA ALA A 38 6.13 -6.12 -6.59
C ALA A 38 5.08 -5.87 -5.49
N TYR A 39 5.56 -5.51 -4.30
CA TYR A 39 4.70 -5.01 -3.23
C TYR A 39 5.25 -3.71 -2.65
N VAL A 40 4.35 -2.86 -2.22
CA VAL A 40 4.60 -1.55 -1.62
C VAL A 40 4.09 -1.57 -0.18
N CYS A 41 4.96 -1.22 0.76
CA CYS A 41 4.60 -1.01 2.15
C CYS A 41 4.27 0.47 2.40
N VAL A 42 3.32 0.72 3.28
CA VAL A 42 3.01 2.06 3.80
C VAL A 42 3.28 2.05 5.30
N THR A 43 4.31 2.75 5.70
CA THR A 43 4.91 2.63 7.03
C THR A 43 4.79 3.92 7.83
N ASN A 44 4.51 3.78 9.12
CA ASN A 44 4.56 4.85 10.11
C ASN A 44 5.58 4.55 11.22
N MET A 45 5.82 5.53 12.10
CA MET A 45 6.80 5.40 13.17
C MET A 45 6.55 4.20 14.08
N ARG A 46 5.27 3.83 14.32
CA ARG A 46 4.93 2.62 15.10
C ARG A 46 5.45 1.35 14.44
N MET A 47 5.32 1.24 13.12
CA MET A 47 5.78 0.08 12.36
C MET A 47 7.31 0.06 12.22
N VAL A 48 7.96 1.21 12.10
CA VAL A 48 9.42 1.32 12.17
C VAL A 48 9.92 0.83 13.54
N ARG A 49 9.31 1.29 14.64
CA ARG A 49 9.66 0.80 15.99
C ARG A 49 9.42 -0.69 16.13
N TYR A 50 8.32 -1.22 15.60
CA TYR A 50 8.01 -2.66 15.61
C TYR A 50 9.08 -3.45 14.85
N ALA A 51 9.44 -3.03 13.63
CA ALA A 51 10.42 -3.69 12.78
C ALA A 51 11.84 -3.72 13.38
N ASN A 52 12.20 -2.69 14.16
CA ASN A 52 13.54 -2.59 14.76
C ASN A 52 13.74 -3.43 16.03
N ARG A 53 12.70 -4.12 16.52
CA ARG A 53 12.86 -5.09 17.62
C ARG A 53 13.47 -6.38 17.10
N ASN A 54 14.37 -6.99 17.88
CA ASN A 54 15.10 -8.19 17.46
C ASN A 54 14.16 -9.36 17.09
N GLU A 55 13.07 -9.53 17.82
CA GLU A 55 12.05 -10.55 17.56
C GLU A 55 11.29 -10.37 16.24
N ASN A 56 11.36 -9.19 15.61
CA ASN A 56 10.63 -8.83 14.39
C ASN A 56 11.54 -8.74 13.15
N GLU A 57 12.67 -9.40 13.12
CA GLU A 57 13.62 -9.36 12.00
C GLU A 57 12.96 -9.75 10.65
N ASN A 58 12.03 -10.70 10.67
CA ASN A 58 11.29 -11.08 9.47
C ASN A 58 10.45 -9.93 8.90
N TYR A 59 9.83 -9.15 9.76
CA TYR A 59 9.07 -7.98 9.33
C TYR A 59 9.99 -6.87 8.80
N LEU A 60 11.13 -6.66 9.45
CA LEU A 60 12.16 -5.74 8.95
C LEU A 60 12.62 -6.11 7.53
N LYS A 61 12.86 -7.39 7.27
CA LYS A 61 13.21 -7.88 5.93
C LYS A 61 12.10 -7.61 4.91
N ILE A 62 10.83 -7.77 5.30
CA ILE A 62 9.68 -7.45 4.43
C ILE A 62 9.66 -5.97 4.08
N MET A 63 9.77 -5.09 5.07
CA MET A 63 9.81 -3.65 4.84
C MET A 63 10.96 -3.24 3.91
N ASN A 64 12.18 -3.74 4.19
CA ASN A 64 13.39 -3.33 3.47
C ASN A 64 13.47 -3.93 2.06
N ASN A 65 12.74 -5.02 1.77
CA ASN A 65 12.68 -5.66 0.47
C ASN A 65 11.45 -5.26 -0.35
N SER A 66 10.62 -4.35 0.16
CA SER A 66 9.50 -3.80 -0.61
C SER A 66 10.01 -2.93 -1.77
N TYR A 67 9.24 -2.86 -2.85
CA TYR A 67 9.53 -1.98 -3.99
C TYR A 67 9.63 -0.52 -3.54
N MET A 68 8.69 -0.08 -2.70
CA MET A 68 8.75 1.17 -1.96
C MET A 68 8.24 0.95 -0.54
N ASN A 69 8.82 1.65 0.41
CA ASN A 69 8.34 1.73 1.78
C ASN A 69 7.95 3.19 2.06
N LEU A 70 6.68 3.50 1.82
CA LEU A 70 6.17 4.87 1.80
C LEU A 70 6.05 5.47 3.19
N PRO A 71 6.52 6.72 3.42
CA PRO A 71 6.43 7.38 4.71
C PRO A 71 4.99 7.84 5.00
N ASP A 72 4.31 7.20 5.97
CA ASP A 72 2.99 7.59 6.45
C ASP A 72 3.11 8.25 7.82
N GLY A 73 2.79 9.51 7.85
CA GLY A 73 2.81 10.33 9.06
C GLY A 73 4.01 11.28 9.19
N THR A 74 3.74 12.39 9.85
CA THR A 74 4.64 13.52 10.05
C THR A 74 5.97 13.16 10.72
N PRO A 75 6.04 12.25 11.71
CA PRO A 75 7.31 11.91 12.36
C PRO A 75 8.36 11.33 11.41
N LEU A 76 7.96 10.51 10.42
CA LEU A 76 8.89 9.98 9.43
C LEU A 76 9.42 11.08 8.50
N VAL A 77 8.55 12.02 8.11
CA VAL A 77 8.93 13.17 7.32
C VAL A 77 9.93 14.05 8.06
N TRP A 78 9.73 14.30 9.35
CA TRP A 78 10.69 15.05 10.17
C TRP A 78 12.05 14.35 10.23
N CYS A 79 12.07 13.03 10.47
CA CYS A 79 13.32 12.28 10.43
C CYS A 79 14.04 12.45 9.08
N GLY A 80 13.34 12.28 7.96
CA GLY A 80 13.93 12.46 6.64
C GLY A 80 14.46 13.87 6.40
N ARG A 81 13.75 14.89 6.84
CA ARG A 81 14.20 16.28 6.75
C ARG A 81 15.44 16.58 7.59
N LEU A 82 15.55 15.97 8.78
CA LEU A 82 16.78 16.04 9.59
C LEU A 82 17.98 15.39 8.88
N TRP A 83 17.77 14.42 8.01
CA TRP A 83 18.78 13.84 7.12
C TRP A 83 19.04 14.68 5.85
N GLY A 84 18.46 15.87 5.74
CA GLY A 84 18.63 16.76 4.60
C GLY A 84 17.75 16.45 3.38
N LEU A 85 16.80 15.54 3.49
CA LEU A 85 15.93 15.15 2.38
C LEU A 85 14.82 16.18 2.17
N LYS A 86 14.98 17.01 1.14
CA LYS A 86 14.04 18.12 0.85
C LYS A 86 12.73 17.65 0.20
N LYS A 87 12.76 16.53 -0.55
CA LYS A 87 11.60 16.03 -1.33
C LYS A 87 10.61 15.24 -0.50
N ILE A 88 11.01 14.73 0.66
CA ILE A 88 10.16 13.85 1.46
C ILE A 88 8.90 14.54 1.95
N GLN A 89 7.76 13.91 1.71
CA GLN A 89 6.46 14.31 2.23
C GLN A 89 5.69 13.08 2.73
N CYS A 90 4.68 13.31 3.58
CA CYS A 90 3.80 12.25 4.02
C CYS A 90 3.04 11.66 2.83
N THR A 91 3.23 10.37 2.58
CA THR A 91 2.56 9.60 1.53
C THR A 91 1.62 8.59 2.17
N SER A 92 0.47 9.10 2.61
CA SER A 92 -0.54 8.32 3.34
C SER A 92 -1.18 7.27 2.44
N GLY A 93 -1.30 6.04 2.94
CA GLY A 93 -1.94 4.94 2.21
C GLY A 93 -3.38 5.24 1.78
N PRO A 94 -4.26 5.76 2.66
CA PRO A 94 -5.61 6.16 2.27
C PRO A 94 -5.66 7.22 1.16
N LYS A 95 -4.79 8.23 1.23
CA LYS A 95 -4.75 9.30 0.22
C LYS A 95 -4.22 8.79 -1.12
N LEU A 96 -3.19 7.94 -1.10
CA LEU A 96 -2.65 7.29 -2.29
C LEU A 96 -3.71 6.42 -2.98
N PHE A 97 -4.43 5.61 -2.20
CA PHE A 97 -5.52 4.76 -2.68
C PHE A 97 -6.60 5.59 -3.39
N GLN A 98 -7.10 6.63 -2.73
CA GLN A 98 -8.13 7.50 -3.29
C GLN A 98 -7.64 8.25 -4.53
N ALA A 99 -6.39 8.73 -4.54
CA ALA A 99 -5.81 9.45 -5.66
C ALA A 99 -5.72 8.57 -6.92
N LEU A 100 -5.18 7.35 -6.78
CA LEU A 100 -5.07 6.41 -7.91
C LEU A 100 -6.42 5.90 -8.39
N LEU A 101 -7.40 5.67 -7.51
CA LEU A 101 -8.76 5.31 -7.94
C LEU A 101 -9.47 6.42 -8.70
N LYS A 102 -9.21 7.68 -8.38
CA LYS A 102 -9.80 8.84 -9.07
C LYS A 102 -9.11 9.17 -10.40
N LYS A 103 -7.88 8.72 -10.56
CA LYS A 103 -7.10 8.94 -11.77
C LYS A 103 -7.41 7.86 -12.80
N THR A 104 -8.32 8.14 -13.72
CA THR A 104 -8.84 7.16 -14.68
C THR A 104 -8.28 7.29 -16.09
N ASP A 105 -7.51 8.34 -16.35
CA ASP A 105 -6.84 8.64 -17.62
C ASP A 105 -5.67 7.71 -17.94
N ASN A 106 -5.16 6.98 -16.94
CA ASN A 106 -4.05 6.04 -17.06
C ASN A 106 -4.48 4.60 -17.42
N GLY A 107 -5.78 4.31 -17.43
CA GLY A 107 -6.33 2.99 -17.74
C GLY A 107 -6.04 1.89 -16.72
N ILE A 108 -5.46 2.20 -15.56
CA ILE A 108 -5.09 1.22 -14.53
C ILE A 108 -6.32 0.53 -13.96
N LYS A 109 -6.23 -0.80 -13.85
CA LYS A 109 -7.26 -1.68 -13.32
C LYS A 109 -6.95 -2.05 -11.87
N HIS A 110 -7.94 -1.91 -11.01
CA HIS A 110 -7.79 -2.08 -9.58
C HIS A 110 -8.53 -3.31 -9.06
N TYR A 111 -7.88 -4.07 -8.17
CA TYR A 111 -8.47 -5.15 -7.39
C TYR A 111 -8.46 -4.77 -5.91
N LEU A 112 -9.60 -4.88 -5.24
CA LEU A 112 -9.74 -4.57 -3.81
C LEU A 112 -9.71 -5.86 -3.00
N LEU A 113 -8.80 -5.97 -2.03
CA LEU A 113 -8.65 -7.17 -1.20
C LEU A 113 -8.55 -6.79 0.27
N GLY A 114 -9.49 -7.25 1.05
CA GLY A 114 -9.54 -6.96 2.49
C GLY A 114 -10.87 -6.33 2.92
N ASP A 115 -10.95 -6.02 4.23
CA ASP A 115 -12.13 -5.47 4.90
C ASP A 115 -13.39 -6.36 4.73
N THR A 116 -14.60 -5.81 4.85
CA THR A 116 -15.88 -6.52 4.72
C THR A 116 -16.50 -6.32 3.35
N ASP A 117 -17.37 -7.24 2.93
CA ASP A 117 -18.11 -7.12 1.66
C ASP A 117 -18.90 -5.81 1.61
N GLU A 118 -19.54 -5.40 2.72
CA GLU A 118 -20.27 -4.12 2.81
C GLU A 118 -19.36 -2.90 2.51
N THR A 119 -18.14 -2.88 3.09
CA THR A 119 -17.16 -1.81 2.84
C THR A 119 -16.70 -1.81 1.38
N LEU A 120 -16.46 -2.99 0.81
CA LEU A 120 -16.07 -3.15 -0.59
C LEU A 120 -17.16 -2.67 -1.55
N ASP A 121 -18.43 -3.04 -1.31
CA ASP A 121 -19.57 -2.63 -2.12
C ASP A 121 -19.75 -1.11 -2.13
N LYS A 122 -19.62 -0.47 -0.95
CA LYS A 122 -19.65 1.01 -0.85
C LYS A 122 -18.56 1.66 -1.72
N ILE A 123 -17.32 1.13 -1.67
CA ILE A 123 -16.20 1.64 -2.45
C ILE A 123 -16.46 1.44 -3.94
N VAL A 124 -16.78 0.21 -4.35
CA VAL A 124 -17.05 -0.11 -5.76
C VAL A 124 -18.13 0.81 -6.29
N LYS A 125 -19.32 0.87 -5.65
CA LYS A 125 -20.42 1.74 -6.06
C LYS A 125 -20.00 3.20 -6.18
N LYS A 126 -19.35 3.75 -5.15
CA LYS A 126 -18.95 5.16 -5.12
C LYS A 126 -17.95 5.49 -6.23
N TYR A 127 -16.87 4.72 -6.34
CA TYR A 127 -15.77 5.07 -7.24
C TYR A 127 -16.09 4.75 -8.71
N THR A 128 -16.82 3.69 -9.00
CA THR A 128 -17.26 3.42 -10.38
C THR A 128 -18.31 4.42 -10.88
N THR A 129 -19.26 4.83 -10.01
CA THR A 129 -20.30 5.77 -10.40
C THR A 129 -19.79 7.21 -10.51
N GLN A 130 -19.08 7.69 -9.47
CA GLN A 130 -18.68 9.11 -9.39
C GLN A 130 -17.41 9.43 -10.17
N TYR A 131 -16.45 8.48 -10.19
CA TYR A 131 -15.11 8.73 -10.76
C TYR A 131 -14.81 7.87 -11.98
N LYS A 132 -15.69 6.93 -12.34
CA LYS A 132 -15.45 5.99 -13.45
C LYS A 132 -14.20 5.13 -13.24
N SER A 133 -13.84 4.87 -11.99
CA SER A 133 -12.68 4.05 -11.64
C SER A 133 -12.80 2.63 -12.20
N ASN A 134 -11.72 2.11 -12.73
CA ASN A 134 -11.69 0.77 -13.33
C ASN A 134 -11.42 -0.30 -12.25
N ILE A 135 -12.43 -0.61 -11.43
CA ILE A 135 -12.36 -1.66 -10.40
C ILE A 135 -12.83 -2.97 -11.03
N VAL A 136 -11.91 -3.90 -11.26
CA VAL A 136 -12.16 -5.18 -11.96
C VAL A 136 -12.40 -6.35 -11.03
N GLY A 137 -12.29 -6.15 -9.72
CA GLY A 137 -12.62 -7.17 -8.72
C GLY A 137 -12.50 -6.66 -7.30
N ALA A 138 -13.22 -7.34 -6.41
CA ALA A 138 -13.19 -7.12 -4.99
C ALA A 138 -13.33 -8.46 -4.26
N PHE A 139 -12.66 -8.62 -3.12
CA PHE A 139 -12.74 -9.81 -2.31
C PHE A 139 -12.52 -9.51 -0.84
N SER A 140 -13.49 -9.90 -0.01
CA SER A 140 -13.40 -9.90 1.45
C SER A 140 -12.90 -11.28 1.90
N PRO A 141 -11.63 -11.40 2.30
CA PRO A 141 -11.11 -12.68 2.75
C PRO A 141 -11.60 -13.03 4.16
N PRO A 142 -11.64 -14.31 4.53
CA PRO A 142 -11.96 -14.71 5.89
C PRO A 142 -10.94 -14.13 6.89
N PHE A 143 -11.39 -13.93 8.13
CA PHE A 143 -10.53 -13.45 9.20
C PHE A 143 -9.74 -14.62 9.81
N ILE A 144 -8.67 -15.01 9.12
CA ILE A 144 -7.75 -16.10 9.48
C ILE A 144 -6.33 -15.57 9.60
N ASP A 145 -5.42 -16.39 10.13
CA ASP A 145 -4.01 -16.01 10.18
C ASP A 145 -3.36 -15.93 8.80
N VAL A 146 -2.28 -15.15 8.70
CA VAL A 146 -1.61 -14.91 7.43
C VAL A 146 -1.06 -16.19 6.80
N ASP A 147 -0.76 -17.21 7.61
CA ASP A 147 -0.23 -18.49 7.15
C ASP A 147 -1.30 -19.45 6.64
N ASP A 148 -2.56 -19.24 7.01
CA ASP A 148 -3.69 -20.12 6.68
C ASP A 148 -4.36 -19.80 5.32
N PHE A 149 -3.92 -18.74 4.63
CA PHE A 149 -4.46 -18.39 3.33
C PHE A 149 -4.06 -19.39 2.24
N ASN A 150 -5.02 -19.81 1.43
CA ASN A 150 -4.70 -20.50 0.18
C ASN A 150 -4.23 -19.49 -0.89
N TYR A 151 -2.95 -19.12 -0.81
CA TYR A 151 -2.34 -18.11 -1.69
C TYR A 151 -2.42 -18.47 -3.17
N LYS A 152 -2.27 -19.77 -3.53
CA LYS A 152 -2.35 -20.22 -4.93
C LYS A 152 -3.74 -19.93 -5.52
N LYS A 153 -4.80 -20.40 -4.85
CA LYS A 153 -6.19 -20.19 -5.27
C LYS A 153 -6.54 -18.70 -5.34
N LEU A 154 -6.05 -17.91 -4.39
CA LEU A 154 -6.29 -16.47 -4.36
C LEU A 154 -5.55 -15.75 -5.48
N ALA A 155 -4.29 -16.10 -5.72
CA ALA A 155 -3.51 -15.55 -6.82
C ALA A 155 -4.12 -15.88 -8.20
N GLU A 156 -4.59 -17.11 -8.41
CA GLU A 156 -5.32 -17.49 -9.63
C GLU A 156 -6.56 -16.62 -9.86
N LYS A 157 -7.35 -16.38 -8.80
CA LYS A 157 -8.52 -15.49 -8.88
C LYS A 157 -8.14 -14.06 -9.25
N ILE A 158 -7.07 -13.53 -8.65
CA ILE A 158 -6.60 -12.17 -8.92
C ILE A 158 -5.98 -12.08 -10.32
N ASN A 159 -5.20 -13.08 -10.74
CA ASN A 159 -4.61 -13.10 -12.08
C ASN A 159 -5.69 -13.12 -13.20
N LYS A 160 -6.76 -13.90 -13.00
CA LYS A 160 -7.91 -13.93 -13.92
C LYS A 160 -8.67 -12.61 -14.00
N SER A 161 -8.61 -11.75 -12.99
CA SER A 161 -9.28 -10.44 -13.02
C SER A 161 -8.62 -9.43 -13.94
N ASN A 162 -7.41 -9.71 -14.39
CA ASN A 162 -6.59 -8.81 -15.21
C ASN A 162 -6.36 -7.41 -14.56
N ALA A 163 -6.29 -7.37 -13.23
CA ALA A 163 -5.95 -6.17 -12.48
C ALA A 163 -4.47 -5.82 -12.64
N ASP A 164 -4.12 -4.55 -12.51
CA ASP A 164 -2.75 -4.05 -12.49
C ASP A 164 -2.27 -3.77 -11.06
N ILE A 165 -3.17 -3.25 -10.22
CA ILE A 165 -2.92 -2.96 -8.81
C ILE A 165 -3.86 -3.78 -7.92
N VAL A 166 -3.27 -4.45 -6.92
CA VAL A 166 -3.98 -5.15 -5.85
C VAL A 166 -3.84 -4.35 -4.56
N TRP A 167 -4.93 -3.74 -4.11
CA TRP A 167 -4.98 -3.00 -2.87
C TRP A 167 -5.26 -3.94 -1.69
N VAL A 168 -4.40 -3.91 -0.66
CA VAL A 168 -4.50 -4.79 0.49
C VAL A 168 -4.84 -4.00 1.76
N SER A 169 -5.99 -4.28 2.36
CA SER A 169 -6.52 -3.62 3.56
C SER A 169 -6.77 -4.63 4.69
N MET A 170 -5.71 -5.01 5.42
CA MET A 170 -5.77 -6.02 6.49
C MET A 170 -5.12 -5.57 7.81
N ARG A 171 -4.80 -4.30 7.98
CA ARG A 171 -3.97 -3.73 9.05
C ARG A 171 -2.52 -4.25 9.05
N ALA A 172 -1.57 -3.36 9.35
CA ALA A 172 -0.17 -3.71 9.57
C ALA A 172 0.03 -4.37 10.96
N PRO A 173 0.91 -5.39 11.09
CA PRO A 173 1.83 -5.87 10.07
C PRO A 173 1.23 -6.94 9.11
N LYS A 174 0.05 -7.50 9.39
CA LYS A 174 -0.56 -8.63 8.65
C LYS A 174 -0.61 -8.39 7.14
N GLN A 175 -1.03 -7.20 6.71
CA GLN A 175 -1.12 -6.84 5.29
C GLN A 175 0.22 -6.92 4.56
N ASP A 176 1.33 -6.57 5.24
CA ASP A 176 2.66 -6.56 4.63
C ASP A 176 3.22 -7.98 4.50
N PHE A 177 2.99 -8.83 5.51
CA PHE A 177 3.26 -10.27 5.41
C PHE A 177 2.46 -10.92 4.28
N PHE A 178 1.18 -10.59 4.19
CA PHE A 178 0.29 -11.08 3.14
C PHE A 178 0.77 -10.65 1.75
N SER A 179 1.06 -9.36 1.57
CA SER A 179 1.54 -8.80 0.29
C SER A 179 2.86 -9.44 -0.15
N LYS A 180 3.79 -9.68 0.79
CA LYS A 180 5.04 -10.39 0.52
C LYS A 180 4.81 -11.83 0.05
N LYS A 181 3.82 -12.54 0.64
CA LYS A 181 3.54 -13.94 0.30
C LYS A 181 2.81 -14.09 -1.03
N ILE A 182 1.85 -13.20 -1.32
CA ILE A 182 1.06 -13.31 -2.55
C ILE A 182 1.77 -12.74 -3.77
N SER A 183 2.55 -11.67 -3.62
CA SER A 183 3.19 -10.97 -4.74
C SER A 183 3.98 -11.89 -5.69
N PRO A 184 4.78 -12.89 -5.24
CA PRO A 184 5.49 -13.78 -6.15
C PRO A 184 4.59 -14.71 -6.98
N LEU A 185 3.32 -14.86 -6.61
CA LEU A 185 2.33 -15.71 -7.29
C LEU A 185 1.45 -14.92 -8.27
N LEU A 186 1.57 -13.59 -8.24
CA LEU A 186 0.84 -12.71 -9.14
C LEU A 186 1.63 -12.50 -10.43
N GLU A 187 0.93 -12.09 -11.49
CA GLU A 187 1.50 -11.87 -12.82
C GLU A 187 1.35 -10.39 -13.19
N ASN A 188 2.45 -9.66 -13.27
CA ASN A 188 2.49 -8.24 -13.66
C ASN A 188 1.59 -7.35 -12.78
N LYS A 189 1.67 -7.51 -11.44
CA LYS A 189 0.81 -6.79 -10.51
C LYS A 189 1.58 -6.17 -9.36
N ILE A 190 1.13 -4.98 -8.97
CA ILE A 190 1.66 -4.27 -7.80
C ILE A 190 0.69 -4.43 -6.63
N CYS A 191 1.14 -5.09 -5.54
CA CYS A 191 0.40 -5.12 -4.27
C CYS A 191 0.70 -3.88 -3.45
N ILE A 192 -0.33 -3.16 -2.98
CA ILE A 192 -0.15 -1.97 -2.15
C ILE A 192 -0.93 -2.11 -0.85
N SER A 193 -0.21 -2.09 0.26
CA SER A 193 -0.77 -2.13 1.61
C SER A 193 -1.31 -0.75 2.00
N VAL A 194 -2.60 -0.62 2.35
CA VAL A 194 -3.24 0.69 2.60
C VAL A 194 -3.88 0.84 3.98
N GLY A 195 -3.74 -0.15 4.84
CA GLY A 195 -4.25 -0.08 6.21
C GLY A 195 -5.76 0.16 6.27
N ARG A 196 -6.19 1.30 6.86
CA ARG A 196 -7.59 1.70 6.95
C ARG A 196 -8.13 2.41 5.70
N GLY A 197 -7.40 2.36 4.59
CA GLY A 197 -7.74 3.08 3.36
C GLY A 197 -9.15 2.78 2.86
N PHE A 198 -9.58 1.53 2.96
CA PHE A 198 -10.93 1.12 2.53
C PHE A 198 -12.02 1.77 3.37
N ARG A 199 -11.90 1.73 4.70
CA ARG A 199 -12.91 2.34 5.59
C ARG A 199 -13.01 3.85 5.46
N ILE A 200 -11.91 4.50 5.15
CA ILE A 200 -11.90 5.94 4.87
C ILE A 200 -12.56 6.22 3.50
N ALA A 201 -12.23 5.45 2.49
CA ALA A 201 -12.79 5.61 1.15
C ALA A 201 -14.30 5.29 1.07
N SER A 202 -14.77 4.28 1.81
CA SER A 202 -16.21 3.96 1.95
C SER A 202 -16.98 5.06 2.68
N GLY A 203 -16.31 5.83 3.55
CA GLY A 203 -16.92 6.80 4.45
C GLY A 203 -17.29 6.26 5.83
N ASP A 204 -16.98 4.97 6.11
CA ASP A 204 -17.24 4.35 7.42
C ASP A 204 -16.36 4.95 8.54
N VAL A 205 -15.22 5.51 8.18
CA VAL A 205 -14.30 6.22 9.09
C VAL A 205 -13.97 7.58 8.51
N LYS A 206 -14.14 8.62 9.32
CA LYS A 206 -13.71 9.97 8.95
C LYS A 206 -12.20 10.13 9.16
N GLU A 207 -11.53 10.75 8.20
CA GLU A 207 -10.16 11.22 8.41
C GLU A 207 -10.14 12.38 9.41
N ALA A 208 -9.05 12.46 10.19
CA ALA A 208 -8.82 13.64 11.00
C ALA A 208 -8.73 14.89 10.11
N PRO A 209 -9.22 16.06 10.55
CA PRO A 209 -9.07 17.30 9.80
C PRO A 209 -7.62 17.55 9.39
N GLU A 210 -7.40 18.06 8.18
CA GLU A 210 -6.04 18.28 7.62
C GLU A 210 -5.12 19.08 8.55
N LYS A 211 -5.68 20.05 9.28
CA LYS A 211 -4.92 20.83 10.26
C LYS A 211 -4.31 19.94 11.35
N LEU A 212 -5.05 18.95 11.85
CA LEU A 212 -4.56 18.01 12.86
C LEU A 212 -3.56 16.99 12.28
N GLN A 213 -3.73 16.59 11.01
CA GLN A 213 -2.79 15.68 10.35
C GLN A 213 -1.38 16.28 10.18
N LYS A 214 -1.24 17.62 10.17
CA LYS A 214 0.06 18.31 10.06
C LYS A 214 0.86 18.30 11.36
N PHE A 215 0.22 18.05 12.48
CA PHE A 215 0.88 18.03 13.81
C PHE A 215 1.24 16.61 14.31
N GLY A 216 0.81 15.54 13.64
CA GLY A 216 1.14 14.14 13.96
C GLY A 216 -0.03 13.32 14.38
#